data_9a9e9bb7efa739c56f5fcb9f8766c2c8
#
_entry.id   9a9e9bb7efa739c56f5fcb9f8766c2c8
#
_cell.length_a   1.000
_cell.length_b   1.000
_cell.length_c   1.000
_cell.angle_alpha   90.00
_cell.angle_beta   90.00
_cell.angle_gamma   90.00
#
_symmetry.space_group_name_H-M   'P 1'
#
loop_
_entity.id
_entity.type
_entity.pdbx_description
1 polymer ?
#
loop_
_entity_poly.entity_id
_entity_poly.type
_entity_poly.pdbx_seq_one_letter_code
_entity_poly.pdbx_strand_id
1 'polypeptide(L)'
;MLTLEHISKTYPDGTQALNDITIELPSGMVGLLGPNGAGKSSLMRTLACLQTINSGRIKFSGLDILKDPEKLRKQLGYLPQQFGVYPHMGCRALLEHIAILKGLEIKKTKQQIDDLLTALNLTQHANKRVSHFSGGMKQRFGIAQALLGDPRLIILDEPTAGLDPAERESLNNLLVSMSKNRLILLSTHIVEDIENQCHFVAMIKGGQLIQSGHIDNLVSQLKGKVWVLKTLPSVLPKDALVLSQSYRYGEPVFRVYAAERPTIGAVLATESLQDKYFFELKSQRGELC
;
A
#
# COMPACT_ATOMS: atom_id res chain seq x y z
N MET A 1 1.74 15.23 -6.97
CA MET A 1 1.50 14.28 -8.06
C MET A 1 2.80 13.56 -8.38
N LEU A 2 2.76 12.24 -8.54
CA LEU A 2 3.89 11.39 -8.93
C LEU A 2 3.53 10.72 -10.26
N THR A 3 4.36 10.95 -11.28
CA THR A 3 4.12 10.44 -12.64
C THR A 3 5.21 9.42 -13.00
N LEU A 4 4.79 8.26 -13.47
CA LEU A 4 5.63 7.19 -13.99
C LEU A 4 5.33 7.04 -15.48
N GLU A 5 6.36 7.04 -16.32
CA GLU A 5 6.26 6.93 -17.77
C GLU A 5 7.12 5.76 -18.25
N HIS A 6 6.50 4.67 -18.70
CA HIS A 6 7.14 3.48 -19.31
C HIS A 6 8.22 2.84 -18.43
N ILE A 7 7.94 2.65 -17.14
CA ILE A 7 8.90 2.13 -16.17
C ILE A 7 9.06 0.63 -16.35
N SER A 8 10.30 0.22 -16.65
CA SER A 8 10.68 -1.20 -16.71
C SER A 8 11.90 -1.49 -15.85
N LYS A 9 11.89 -2.65 -15.18
CA LYS A 9 12.97 -3.13 -14.33
C LYS A 9 13.14 -4.63 -14.48
N THR A 10 14.33 -5.03 -14.92
CA THR A 10 14.79 -6.43 -14.94
C THR A 10 15.99 -6.56 -14.01
N TYR A 11 15.99 -7.56 -13.15
CA TYR A 11 17.12 -7.89 -12.28
C TYR A 11 18.20 -8.69 -13.03
N PRO A 12 19.44 -8.78 -12.47
CA PRO A 12 20.53 -9.52 -13.13
C PRO A 12 20.25 -11.01 -13.36
N ASP A 13 19.36 -11.61 -12.57
CA ASP A 13 18.90 -13.00 -12.72
C ASP A 13 17.89 -13.21 -13.85
N GLY A 14 17.56 -12.14 -14.60
CA GLY A 14 16.58 -12.16 -15.67
C GLY A 14 15.14 -11.91 -15.24
N THR A 15 14.87 -11.79 -13.94
CA THR A 15 13.51 -11.53 -13.42
C THR A 15 13.03 -10.14 -13.82
N GLN A 16 12.01 -10.06 -14.66
CA GLN A 16 11.34 -8.82 -15.03
C GLN A 16 10.34 -8.41 -13.94
N ALA A 17 10.77 -7.55 -13.04
CA ALA A 17 9.98 -7.14 -11.90
C ALA A 17 8.99 -6.02 -12.20
N LEU A 18 9.30 -5.14 -13.17
CA LEU A 18 8.41 -4.10 -13.68
C LEU A 18 8.47 -4.13 -15.21
N ASN A 19 7.30 -4.03 -15.82
CA ASN A 19 7.15 -4.14 -17.27
C ASN A 19 6.20 -3.05 -17.77
N ASP A 20 6.77 -1.98 -18.30
CA ASP A 20 6.07 -0.86 -18.94
C ASP A 20 4.99 -0.21 -18.09
N ILE A 21 5.30 0.09 -16.82
CA ILE A 21 4.34 0.76 -15.92
C ILE A 21 4.25 2.24 -16.27
N THR A 22 3.04 2.67 -16.64
CA THR A 22 2.69 4.08 -16.87
C THR A 22 1.49 4.43 -16.02
N ILE A 23 1.65 5.40 -15.09
CA ILE A 23 0.60 5.82 -14.16
C ILE A 23 0.87 7.21 -13.59
N GLU A 24 -0.20 7.94 -13.29
CA GLU A 24 -0.18 9.15 -12.48
C GLU A 24 -0.84 8.89 -11.13
N LEU A 25 -0.11 9.14 -10.05
CA LEU A 25 -0.58 9.00 -8.67
C LEU A 25 -0.87 10.38 -8.09
N PRO A 26 -2.12 10.63 -7.66
CA PRO A 26 -2.53 11.91 -7.07
C PRO A 26 -1.94 12.08 -5.65
N SER A 27 -2.06 13.30 -5.11
CA SER A 27 -1.83 13.54 -3.67
C SER A 27 -2.92 12.86 -2.84
N GLY A 28 -2.62 12.56 -1.58
CA GLY A 28 -3.49 11.85 -0.66
C GLY A 28 -3.04 10.41 -0.43
N MET A 29 -3.93 9.57 0.10
CA MET A 29 -3.67 8.15 0.32
C MET A 29 -3.88 7.37 -0.98
N VAL A 30 -2.86 6.65 -1.41
CA VAL A 30 -2.85 5.81 -2.61
C VAL A 30 -2.49 4.38 -2.22
N GLY A 31 -3.34 3.44 -2.58
CA GLY A 31 -3.11 2.02 -2.34
C GLY A 31 -2.41 1.34 -3.52
N LEU A 32 -1.47 0.44 -3.21
CA LEU A 32 -0.81 -0.43 -4.18
C LEU A 32 -1.19 -1.89 -3.91
N LEU A 33 -2.06 -2.45 -4.75
CA LEU A 33 -2.54 -3.82 -4.66
C LEU A 33 -1.84 -4.74 -5.65
N GLY A 34 -1.71 -5.99 -5.27
CA GLY A 34 -1.21 -7.05 -6.14
C GLY A 34 -0.80 -8.28 -5.33
N PRO A 35 -0.76 -9.46 -5.94
CA PRO A 35 -0.31 -10.68 -5.26
C PRO A 35 1.18 -10.59 -4.88
N ASN A 36 1.66 -11.56 -4.09
CA ASN A 36 3.07 -11.68 -3.81
C ASN A 36 3.85 -11.91 -5.12
N GLY A 37 5.00 -11.25 -5.26
CA GLY A 37 5.78 -11.27 -6.51
C GLY A 37 5.24 -10.38 -7.65
N ALA A 38 4.17 -9.61 -7.42
CA ALA A 38 3.60 -8.73 -8.46
C ALA A 38 4.50 -7.55 -8.88
N GLY A 39 5.59 -7.27 -8.13
CA GLY A 39 6.47 -6.13 -8.40
C GLY A 39 6.29 -4.94 -7.44
N LYS A 40 5.38 -5.01 -6.45
CA LYS A 40 5.08 -3.90 -5.51
C LYS A 40 6.33 -3.35 -4.83
N SER A 41 7.08 -4.21 -4.13
CA SER A 41 8.31 -3.79 -3.42
C SER A 41 9.40 -3.30 -4.38
N SER A 42 9.48 -3.86 -5.59
CA SER A 42 10.38 -3.35 -6.64
C SER A 42 9.99 -1.93 -7.07
N LEU A 43 8.70 -1.68 -7.29
CA LEU A 43 8.21 -0.34 -7.59
C LEU A 43 8.51 0.63 -6.46
N MET A 44 8.19 0.28 -5.21
CA MET A 44 8.44 1.13 -4.05
C MET A 44 9.92 1.44 -3.85
N ARG A 45 10.82 0.46 -3.99
CA ARG A 45 12.28 0.67 -3.93
C ARG A 45 12.76 1.60 -5.04
N THR A 46 12.19 1.48 -6.22
CA THR A 46 12.49 2.38 -7.36
C THR A 46 12.07 3.82 -7.04
N LEU A 47 10.85 4.00 -6.54
CA LEU A 47 10.34 5.31 -6.13
C LEU A 47 11.11 5.92 -4.95
N ALA A 48 11.65 5.09 -4.07
CA ALA A 48 12.52 5.51 -2.98
C ALA A 48 13.98 5.78 -3.41
N CYS A 49 14.29 5.69 -4.71
CA CYS A 49 15.65 5.84 -5.25
C CYS A 49 16.68 4.88 -4.61
N LEU A 50 16.26 3.67 -4.26
CA LEU A 50 17.12 2.61 -3.72
C LEU A 50 17.61 1.64 -4.78
N GLN A 51 17.09 1.73 -5.99
CA GLN A 51 17.51 0.95 -7.15
C GLN A 51 17.28 1.73 -8.44
N THR A 52 18.02 1.36 -9.48
CA THR A 52 17.87 1.92 -10.83
C THR A 52 16.79 1.17 -11.63
N ILE A 53 16.27 1.80 -12.66
CA ILE A 53 15.40 1.21 -13.67
C ILE A 53 16.19 0.92 -14.95
N ASN A 54 15.62 0.08 -15.84
CA ASN A 54 16.20 -0.16 -17.16
C ASN A 54 15.72 0.86 -18.20
N SER A 55 14.46 1.30 -18.10
CA SER A 55 13.89 2.31 -18.97
C SER A 55 12.76 3.08 -18.30
N GLY A 56 12.43 4.23 -18.87
CA GLY A 56 11.33 5.08 -18.45
C GLY A 56 11.77 6.34 -17.71
N ARG A 57 10.79 7.05 -17.13
CA ARG A 57 10.99 8.31 -16.44
C ARG A 57 10.05 8.42 -15.24
N ILE A 58 10.55 8.97 -14.13
CA ILE A 58 9.75 9.19 -12.92
C ILE A 58 9.88 10.65 -12.49
N LYS A 59 8.73 11.32 -12.29
CA LYS A 59 8.69 12.71 -11.81
C LYS A 59 7.83 12.82 -10.57
N PHE A 60 8.34 13.49 -9.55
CA PHE A 60 7.58 13.86 -8.35
C PHE A 60 7.48 15.39 -8.26
N SER A 61 6.27 15.93 -8.36
CA SER A 61 6.01 17.38 -8.36
C SER A 61 6.93 18.16 -9.34
N GLY A 62 7.12 17.61 -10.53
CA GLY A 62 7.99 18.19 -11.58
C GLY A 62 9.48 17.83 -11.46
N LEU A 63 9.94 17.29 -10.33
CA LEU A 63 11.31 16.82 -10.13
C LEU A 63 11.52 15.46 -10.79
N ASP A 64 12.48 15.34 -11.70
CA ASP A 64 12.94 14.04 -12.22
C ASP A 64 13.79 13.36 -11.12
N ILE A 65 13.19 12.34 -10.48
CA ILE A 65 13.79 11.71 -9.30
C ILE A 65 15.00 10.82 -9.63
N LEU A 66 15.17 10.45 -10.88
CA LEU A 66 16.32 9.64 -11.32
C LEU A 66 17.54 10.51 -11.57
N LYS A 67 17.33 11.77 -11.98
CA LYS A 67 18.42 12.75 -12.18
C LYS A 67 18.85 13.41 -10.88
N ASP A 68 17.89 13.73 -10.01
CA ASP A 68 18.13 14.44 -8.75
C ASP A 68 17.62 13.63 -7.53
N PRO A 69 18.13 12.43 -7.27
CA PRO A 69 17.64 11.58 -6.18
C PRO A 69 17.83 12.21 -4.78
N GLU A 70 18.85 13.04 -4.61
CA GLU A 70 19.10 13.72 -3.33
C GLU A 70 18.02 14.74 -2.99
N LYS A 71 17.51 15.47 -3.99
CA LYS A 71 16.39 16.39 -3.78
C LYS A 71 15.12 15.66 -3.36
N LEU A 72 14.89 14.45 -3.89
CA LEU A 72 13.79 13.62 -3.45
C LEU A 72 13.99 13.13 -2.02
N ARG A 73 15.16 12.59 -1.67
CA ARG A 73 15.45 12.03 -0.33
C ARG A 73 15.18 13.00 0.80
N LYS A 74 15.37 14.32 0.59
CA LYS A 74 15.06 15.37 1.57
C LYS A 74 13.57 15.50 1.88
N GLN A 75 12.69 15.04 1.00
CA GLN A 75 11.23 15.13 1.12
C GLN A 75 10.55 13.76 1.05
N LEU A 76 11.34 12.68 1.25
CA LEU A 76 10.90 11.30 1.22
C LEU A 76 10.86 10.71 2.63
N GLY A 77 9.76 10.07 2.96
CA GLY A 77 9.65 9.10 4.04
C GLY A 77 9.53 7.69 3.46
N TYR A 78 10.34 6.76 3.92
CA TYR A 78 10.28 5.39 3.43
C TYR A 78 10.33 4.39 4.58
N LEU A 79 9.34 3.50 4.64
CA LEU A 79 9.31 2.33 5.49
C LEU A 79 9.33 1.09 4.60
N PRO A 80 10.44 0.35 4.52
CA PRO A 80 10.48 -0.96 3.87
C PRO A 80 9.81 -2.04 4.74
N GLN A 81 9.44 -3.15 4.13
CA GLN A 81 8.86 -4.31 4.83
C GLN A 81 9.78 -4.84 5.96
N GLN A 82 11.09 -4.76 5.76
CA GLN A 82 12.09 -5.11 6.78
C GLN A 82 13.13 -4.00 6.86
N PHE A 83 13.46 -3.59 8.07
CA PHE A 83 14.49 -2.60 8.32
C PHE A 83 15.31 -2.96 9.56
N GLY A 84 16.58 -2.59 9.52
CA GLY A 84 17.50 -2.73 10.63
C GLY A 84 17.43 -1.53 11.59
N VAL A 85 17.87 -1.75 12.82
CA VAL A 85 18.01 -0.71 13.84
C VAL A 85 19.41 -0.77 14.48
N TYR A 86 19.92 0.36 14.94
CA TYR A 86 21.16 0.38 15.72
C TYR A 86 20.92 -0.28 17.08
N PRO A 87 21.61 -1.39 17.41
CA PRO A 87 21.23 -2.27 18.52
C PRO A 87 21.37 -1.62 19.91
N HIS A 88 22.21 -0.61 20.04
CA HIS A 88 22.52 0.03 21.32
C HIS A 88 21.83 1.38 21.54
N MET A 89 21.10 1.89 20.55
CA MET A 89 20.42 3.19 20.65
C MET A 89 19.02 3.09 21.21
N GLY A 90 18.66 4.03 22.08
CA GLY A 90 17.28 4.23 22.54
C GLY A 90 16.41 4.83 21.42
N CYS A 91 15.10 4.64 21.53
CA CYS A 91 14.15 5.06 20.50
C CYS A 91 14.28 6.54 20.16
N ARG A 92 14.23 7.44 21.16
CA ARG A 92 14.39 8.89 20.96
C ARG A 92 15.75 9.23 20.35
N ALA A 93 16.82 8.73 20.94
CA ALA A 93 18.18 8.99 20.48
C ALA A 93 18.38 8.56 19.02
N LEU A 94 17.76 7.44 18.61
CA LEU A 94 17.82 6.96 17.24
C LEU A 94 17.03 7.87 16.28
N LEU A 95 15.85 8.38 16.68
CA LEU A 95 15.11 9.38 15.88
C LEU A 95 15.90 10.69 15.75
N GLU A 96 16.53 11.16 16.82
CA GLU A 96 17.41 12.34 16.78
C GLU A 96 18.61 12.13 15.85
N HIS A 97 19.22 10.93 15.90
CA HIS A 97 20.32 10.56 15.00
C HIS A 97 19.87 10.55 13.53
N ILE A 98 18.70 9.99 13.23
CA ILE A 98 18.11 9.99 11.88
C ILE A 98 17.80 11.42 11.43
N ALA A 99 17.32 12.28 12.32
CA ALA A 99 17.10 13.69 12.02
C ALA A 99 18.38 14.39 11.56
N ILE A 100 19.51 14.13 12.25
CA ILE A 100 20.82 14.66 11.86
C ILE A 100 21.23 14.15 10.47
N LEU A 101 21.08 12.85 10.22
CA LEU A 101 21.40 12.25 8.91
C LEU A 101 20.54 12.81 7.77
N LYS A 102 19.30 13.19 8.06
CA LYS A 102 18.42 13.88 7.11
C LYS A 102 18.74 15.37 6.94
N GLY A 103 19.69 15.92 7.71
CA GLY A 103 20.04 17.34 7.71
C GLY A 103 18.97 18.24 8.34
N LEU A 104 18.15 17.70 9.25
CA LEU A 104 17.09 18.45 9.93
C LEU A 104 17.67 19.28 11.10
N GLU A 105 17.06 20.43 11.35
CA GLU A 105 17.43 21.28 12.49
C GLU A 105 16.93 20.64 13.81
N ILE A 106 17.86 20.20 14.66
CA ILE A 106 17.55 19.43 15.88
C ILE A 106 16.56 20.16 16.79
N LYS A 107 16.71 21.50 16.96
CA LYS A 107 15.82 22.27 17.85
C LYS A 107 14.34 22.19 17.43
N LYS A 108 14.07 22.27 16.11
CA LYS A 108 12.72 22.15 15.55
C LYS A 108 12.23 20.70 15.54
N THR A 109 13.14 19.77 15.37
CA THR A 109 12.82 18.35 15.25
C THR A 109 12.50 17.69 16.59
N LYS A 110 12.99 18.22 17.72
CA LYS A 110 12.67 17.67 19.05
C LYS A 110 11.18 17.63 19.32
N GLN A 111 10.47 18.72 19.07
CA GLN A 111 9.01 18.74 19.26
C GLN A 111 8.32 17.72 18.35
N GLN A 112 8.71 17.64 17.08
CA GLN A 112 8.15 16.66 16.15
C GLN A 112 8.40 15.21 16.62
N ILE A 113 9.58 14.91 17.18
CA ILE A 113 9.87 13.59 17.75
C ILE A 113 8.93 13.30 18.92
N ASP A 114 8.69 14.25 19.81
CA ASP A 114 7.75 14.09 20.94
C ASP A 114 6.32 13.84 20.45
N ASP A 115 5.87 14.59 19.46
CA ASP A 115 4.55 14.45 18.84
C ASP A 115 4.41 13.06 18.18
N LEU A 116 5.41 12.61 17.43
CA LEU A 116 5.43 11.29 16.79
C LEU A 116 5.46 10.15 17.82
N LEU A 117 6.27 10.26 18.87
CA LEU A 117 6.31 9.27 19.94
C LEU A 117 4.94 9.16 20.63
N THR A 118 4.26 10.28 20.82
CA THR A 118 2.93 10.32 21.42
C THR A 118 1.89 9.70 20.48
N ALA A 119 1.83 10.15 19.24
CA ALA A 119 0.87 9.67 18.25
C ALA A 119 1.01 8.16 17.95
N LEU A 120 2.22 7.62 18.10
CA LEU A 120 2.51 6.19 17.87
C LEU A 120 2.60 5.37 19.17
N ASN A 121 2.16 5.89 20.31
CA ASN A 121 2.17 5.20 21.60
C ASN A 121 3.56 4.66 22.01
N LEU A 122 4.63 5.42 21.73
CA LEU A 122 6.01 5.08 22.07
C LEU A 122 6.62 5.94 23.17
N THR A 123 5.88 6.92 23.74
CA THR A 123 6.37 7.88 24.73
C THR A 123 6.99 7.18 25.96
N GLN A 124 6.31 6.17 26.52
CA GLN A 124 6.82 5.40 27.67
C GLN A 124 8.06 4.56 27.34
N HIS A 125 8.32 4.34 26.08
CA HIS A 125 9.43 3.54 25.56
C HIS A 125 10.52 4.39 24.89
N ALA A 126 10.45 5.71 25.00
CA ALA A 126 11.36 6.64 24.33
C ALA A 126 12.85 6.37 24.63
N ASN A 127 13.15 5.93 25.86
CA ASN A 127 14.53 5.62 26.28
C ASN A 127 14.90 4.13 26.11
N LYS A 128 13.94 3.25 25.79
CA LYS A 128 14.20 1.82 25.59
C LYS A 128 14.89 1.60 24.25
N ARG A 129 15.85 0.66 24.23
CA ARG A 129 16.56 0.26 23.00
C ARG A 129 15.56 -0.32 22.00
N VAL A 130 15.62 0.14 20.74
CA VAL A 130 14.71 -0.33 19.68
C VAL A 130 14.92 -1.81 19.36
N SER A 131 16.14 -2.32 19.57
CA SER A 131 16.43 -3.78 19.45
C SER A 131 15.57 -4.65 20.38
N HIS A 132 15.10 -4.10 21.51
CA HIS A 132 14.25 -4.80 22.49
C HIS A 132 12.76 -4.55 22.31
N PHE A 133 12.36 -3.93 21.21
CA PHE A 133 10.95 -3.68 20.89
C PHE A 133 10.26 -4.95 20.39
N SER A 134 8.98 -5.11 20.68
CA SER A 134 8.12 -6.08 20.00
C SER A 134 8.04 -5.79 18.49
N GLY A 135 7.49 -6.71 17.71
CA GLY A 135 7.25 -6.49 16.28
C GLY A 135 6.44 -5.23 16.01
N GLY A 136 5.29 -5.08 16.68
CA GLY A 136 4.44 -3.90 16.54
C GLY A 136 5.12 -2.60 17.01
N MET A 137 5.89 -2.63 18.11
CA MET A 137 6.66 -1.45 18.54
C MET A 137 7.75 -1.08 17.51
N LYS A 138 8.44 -2.05 16.91
CA LYS A 138 9.42 -1.79 15.84
C LYS A 138 8.73 -1.19 14.63
N GLN A 139 7.57 -1.71 14.25
CA GLN A 139 6.79 -1.18 13.13
C GLN A 139 6.41 0.29 13.36
N ARG A 140 5.86 0.62 14.55
CA ARG A 140 5.54 2.01 14.92
C ARG A 140 6.76 2.91 14.95
N PHE A 141 7.91 2.43 15.42
CA PHE A 141 9.18 3.17 15.34
C PHE A 141 9.58 3.43 13.87
N GLY A 142 9.48 2.43 12.99
CA GLY A 142 9.75 2.58 11.56
C GLY A 142 8.86 3.63 10.89
N ILE A 143 7.59 3.72 11.32
CA ILE A 143 6.67 4.76 10.85
C ILE A 143 7.09 6.12 11.37
N ALA A 144 7.44 6.26 12.67
CA ALA A 144 7.98 7.50 13.21
C ALA A 144 9.20 8.00 12.40
N GLN A 145 10.12 7.08 12.08
CA GLN A 145 11.29 7.36 11.23
C GLN A 145 10.90 7.83 9.83
N ALA A 146 9.90 7.19 9.21
CA ALA A 146 9.44 7.56 7.87
C ALA A 146 8.77 8.96 7.86
N LEU A 147 8.03 9.30 8.92
CA LEU A 147 7.32 10.58 9.05
C LEU A 147 8.20 11.75 9.49
N LEU A 148 9.41 11.47 9.99
CA LEU A 148 10.33 12.47 10.50
C LEU A 148 10.79 13.44 9.42
N GLY A 149 10.72 14.76 9.70
CA GLY A 149 11.11 15.82 8.76
C GLY A 149 10.00 16.23 7.80
N ASP A 150 8.78 15.85 8.07
CA ASP A 150 7.58 16.29 7.34
C ASP A 150 7.63 16.01 5.83
N PRO A 151 7.85 14.74 5.41
CA PRO A 151 8.05 14.41 4.01
C PRO A 151 6.79 14.66 3.17
N ARG A 152 6.97 15.04 1.90
CA ARG A 152 5.89 15.26 0.94
C ARG A 152 5.51 13.99 0.18
N LEU A 153 6.44 13.03 0.06
CA LEU A 153 6.23 11.69 -0.45
C LEU A 153 6.51 10.68 0.67
N ILE A 154 5.55 9.86 1.00
CA ILE A 154 5.68 8.81 2.01
C ILE A 154 5.37 7.47 1.33
N ILE A 155 6.27 6.52 1.47
CA ILE A 155 6.15 5.17 0.90
C ILE A 155 6.22 4.18 2.05
N LEU A 156 5.15 3.39 2.23
CA LEU A 156 5.01 2.44 3.32
C LEU A 156 4.75 1.04 2.77
N ASP A 157 5.69 0.14 2.97
CA ASP A 157 5.57 -1.26 2.55
C ASP A 157 5.06 -2.12 3.72
N GLU A 158 3.79 -2.51 3.68
CA GLU A 158 3.06 -3.27 4.70
C GLU A 158 3.09 -2.62 6.11
N PRO A 159 2.68 -1.36 6.27
CA PRO A 159 2.86 -0.63 7.54
C PRO A 159 2.05 -1.20 8.71
N THR A 160 1.00 -1.96 8.46
CA THR A 160 0.11 -2.54 9.48
C THR A 160 0.50 -3.96 9.88
N ALA A 161 1.55 -4.52 9.27
CA ALA A 161 2.00 -5.88 9.57
C ALA A 161 2.44 -6.02 11.04
N GLY A 162 1.89 -7.04 11.74
CA GLY A 162 2.25 -7.33 13.13
C GLY A 162 1.67 -6.37 14.18
N LEU A 163 0.76 -5.48 13.80
CA LEU A 163 -0.03 -4.66 14.72
C LEU A 163 -1.31 -5.40 15.12
N ASP A 164 -1.74 -5.19 16.35
CA ASP A 164 -3.08 -5.60 16.77
C ASP A 164 -4.18 -4.72 16.13
N PRO A 165 -5.47 -5.12 16.18
CA PRO A 165 -6.54 -4.37 15.53
C PRO A 165 -6.66 -2.91 15.98
N ALA A 166 -6.48 -2.62 17.28
CA ALA A 166 -6.59 -1.27 17.82
C ALA A 166 -5.39 -0.39 17.42
N GLU A 167 -4.18 -0.96 17.44
CA GLU A 167 -2.95 -0.31 16.96
C GLU A 167 -3.06 0.00 15.47
N ARG A 168 -3.60 -0.94 14.67
CA ARG A 168 -3.80 -0.78 13.23
C ARG A 168 -4.79 0.36 12.93
N GLU A 169 -5.93 0.40 13.62
CA GLU A 169 -6.92 1.47 13.47
C GLU A 169 -6.33 2.84 13.82
N SER A 170 -5.62 2.93 14.95
CA SER A 170 -4.94 4.16 15.39
C SER A 170 -3.92 4.65 14.34
N LEU A 171 -3.10 3.74 13.79
CA LEU A 171 -2.16 4.06 12.74
C LEU A 171 -2.85 4.54 11.47
N ASN A 172 -3.91 3.87 11.06
CA ASN A 172 -4.67 4.21 9.87
C ASN A 172 -5.26 5.62 9.97
N ASN A 173 -5.84 5.96 11.11
CA ASN A 173 -6.36 7.30 11.39
C ASN A 173 -5.25 8.37 11.34
N LEU A 174 -4.06 8.06 11.89
CA LEU A 174 -2.90 8.95 11.82
C LEU A 174 -2.48 9.20 10.36
N LEU A 175 -2.31 8.15 9.56
CA LEU A 175 -1.90 8.26 8.15
C LEU A 175 -2.92 9.06 7.33
N VAL A 176 -4.21 8.80 7.49
CA VAL A 176 -5.28 9.56 6.84
C VAL A 176 -5.22 11.04 7.24
N SER A 177 -5.04 11.35 8.52
CA SER A 177 -4.93 12.74 8.99
C SER A 177 -3.74 13.48 8.39
N MET A 178 -2.63 12.77 8.15
CA MET A 178 -1.40 13.31 7.58
C MET A 178 -1.40 13.38 6.05
N SER A 179 -2.35 12.75 5.37
CA SER A 179 -2.36 12.67 3.90
C SER A 179 -2.69 13.99 3.19
N LYS A 180 -3.21 14.99 3.93
CA LYS A 180 -3.49 16.32 3.37
C LYS A 180 -2.21 16.96 2.79
N ASN A 181 -2.25 17.31 1.50
CA ASN A 181 -1.13 17.93 0.77
C ASN A 181 0.14 17.06 0.61
N ARG A 182 0.04 15.75 0.84
CA ARG A 182 1.13 14.79 0.65
C ARG A 182 0.66 13.63 -0.21
N LEU A 183 1.60 12.88 -0.76
CA LEU A 183 1.31 11.58 -1.35
C LEU A 183 1.81 10.51 -0.38
N ILE A 184 0.90 9.67 0.08
CA ILE A 184 1.21 8.48 0.88
C ILE A 184 0.87 7.26 0.03
N LEU A 185 1.91 6.58 -0.44
CA LEU A 185 1.79 5.32 -1.17
C LEU A 185 1.96 4.17 -0.18
N LEU A 186 0.92 3.37 -0.04
CA LEU A 186 0.92 2.25 0.88
C LEU A 186 0.69 0.95 0.12
N SER A 187 1.51 -0.08 0.38
CA SER A 187 1.23 -1.45 -0.01
C SER A 187 0.66 -2.24 1.16
N THR A 188 -0.30 -3.07 0.87
CA THR A 188 -0.81 -4.08 1.80
C THR A 188 -1.41 -5.24 1.01
N HIS A 189 -1.43 -6.42 1.63
CA HIS A 189 -2.18 -7.56 1.10
C HIS A 189 -3.65 -7.58 1.58
N ILE A 190 -4.04 -6.62 2.44
CA ILE A 190 -5.39 -6.50 3.00
C ILE A 190 -6.14 -5.43 2.21
N VAL A 191 -7.01 -5.88 1.31
CA VAL A 191 -7.76 -4.98 0.40
C VAL A 191 -8.65 -4.02 1.16
N GLU A 192 -9.24 -4.47 2.27
CA GLU A 192 -10.10 -3.67 3.14
C GLU A 192 -9.39 -2.43 3.71
N ASP A 193 -8.08 -2.54 4.03
CA ASP A 193 -7.31 -1.36 4.47
C ASP A 193 -7.26 -0.29 3.40
N ILE A 194 -7.08 -0.70 2.14
CA ILE A 194 -7.03 0.24 1.02
C ILE A 194 -8.40 0.84 0.78
N GLU A 195 -9.46 0.03 0.80
CA GLU A 195 -10.83 0.50 0.61
C GLU A 195 -11.23 1.56 1.65
N ASN A 196 -10.83 1.36 2.91
CA ASN A 196 -11.20 2.25 4.01
C ASN A 196 -10.35 3.53 4.10
N GLN A 197 -9.13 3.55 3.56
CA GLN A 197 -8.18 4.64 3.80
C GLN A 197 -7.78 5.40 2.54
N CYS A 198 -7.77 4.72 1.39
CA CYS A 198 -7.30 5.29 0.15
C CYS A 198 -8.46 5.80 -0.71
N HIS A 199 -8.22 6.85 -1.44
CA HIS A 199 -9.16 7.32 -2.45
C HIS A 199 -8.78 6.87 -3.86
N PHE A 200 -7.54 6.42 -4.04
CA PHE A 200 -6.99 5.96 -5.31
C PHE A 200 -6.24 4.62 -5.12
N VAL A 201 -6.35 3.74 -6.09
CA VAL A 201 -5.65 2.45 -6.08
C VAL A 201 -4.96 2.18 -7.41
N ALA A 202 -3.77 1.57 -7.33
CA ALA A 202 -3.07 0.96 -8.46
C ALA A 202 -2.98 -0.55 -8.22
N MET A 203 -3.43 -1.36 -9.17
CA MET A 203 -3.41 -2.82 -9.11
C MET A 203 -2.32 -3.34 -10.05
N ILE A 204 -1.38 -4.13 -9.50
CA ILE A 204 -0.24 -4.68 -10.25
C ILE A 204 -0.27 -6.20 -10.22
N LYS A 205 0.06 -6.80 -11.37
CA LYS A 205 0.22 -8.25 -11.54
C LYS A 205 1.34 -8.54 -12.51
N GLY A 206 2.29 -9.42 -12.13
CA GLY A 206 3.40 -9.81 -13.00
C GLY A 206 4.24 -8.63 -13.53
N GLY A 207 4.45 -7.61 -12.70
CA GLY A 207 5.20 -6.41 -13.07
C GLY A 207 4.43 -5.39 -13.92
N GLN A 208 3.17 -5.65 -14.27
CA GLN A 208 2.34 -4.77 -15.08
C GLN A 208 1.23 -4.12 -14.29
N LEU A 209 0.85 -2.90 -14.67
CA LEU A 209 -0.34 -2.24 -14.17
C LEU A 209 -1.57 -2.85 -14.85
N ILE A 210 -2.46 -3.46 -14.06
CA ILE A 210 -3.67 -4.08 -14.59
C ILE A 210 -4.88 -3.15 -14.51
N GLN A 211 -4.92 -2.28 -13.49
CA GLN A 211 -5.97 -1.30 -13.32
C GLN A 211 -5.51 -0.20 -12.37
N SER A 212 -6.01 1.02 -12.54
CA SER A 212 -5.83 2.12 -11.58
C SER A 212 -6.96 3.13 -11.67
N GLY A 213 -7.21 3.84 -10.59
CA GLY A 213 -8.23 4.89 -10.55
C GLY A 213 -8.73 5.21 -9.15
N HIS A 214 -9.68 6.13 -9.08
CA HIS A 214 -10.42 6.39 -7.86
C HIS A 214 -11.26 5.16 -7.48
N ILE A 215 -11.21 4.77 -6.21
CA ILE A 215 -11.83 3.52 -5.72
C ILE A 215 -13.32 3.51 -6.00
N ASP A 216 -14.04 4.59 -5.71
CA ASP A 216 -15.48 4.70 -5.95
C ASP A 216 -15.84 4.43 -7.43
N ASN A 217 -15.06 4.98 -8.36
CA ASN A 217 -15.27 4.78 -9.79
C ASN A 217 -15.02 3.32 -10.20
N LEU A 218 -13.99 2.69 -9.64
CA LEU A 218 -13.65 1.31 -9.96
C LEU A 218 -14.69 0.33 -9.39
N VAL A 219 -15.13 0.53 -8.16
CA VAL A 219 -16.13 -0.30 -7.49
C VAL A 219 -17.48 -0.17 -8.19
N SER A 220 -17.89 1.06 -8.57
CA SER A 220 -19.16 1.32 -9.24
C SER A 220 -19.34 0.58 -10.58
N GLN A 221 -18.25 0.15 -11.23
CA GLN A 221 -18.32 -0.67 -12.46
C GLN A 221 -18.96 -2.04 -12.23
N LEU A 222 -18.96 -2.53 -10.99
CA LEU A 222 -19.58 -3.79 -10.60
C LEU A 222 -20.98 -3.62 -10.01
N LYS A 223 -21.53 -2.40 -9.99
CA LYS A 223 -22.82 -2.08 -9.40
C LYS A 223 -23.94 -2.96 -9.97
N GLY A 224 -24.67 -3.63 -9.06
CA GLY A 224 -25.78 -4.50 -9.43
C GLY A 224 -25.38 -5.85 -10.06
N LYS A 225 -24.08 -6.19 -10.10
CA LYS A 225 -23.56 -7.41 -10.74
C LYS A 225 -22.82 -8.35 -9.79
N VAL A 226 -22.80 -8.06 -8.50
CA VAL A 226 -22.17 -8.92 -7.48
C VAL A 226 -23.26 -9.62 -6.70
N TRP A 227 -23.16 -10.95 -6.65
CA TRP A 227 -24.14 -11.82 -6.03
C TRP A 227 -23.49 -12.68 -4.96
N VAL A 228 -24.24 -12.95 -3.88
CA VAL A 228 -23.82 -13.86 -2.82
C VAL A 228 -24.63 -15.16 -2.92
N LEU A 229 -23.91 -16.29 -2.88
CA LEU A 229 -24.47 -17.63 -2.87
C LEU A 229 -23.92 -18.43 -1.70
N LYS A 230 -24.75 -19.31 -1.11
CA LYS A 230 -24.32 -20.30 -0.11
C LYS A 230 -23.82 -21.60 -0.75
N THR A 231 -24.26 -21.88 -1.97
CA THR A 231 -23.87 -23.08 -2.72
C THR A 231 -23.63 -22.68 -4.17
N LEU A 232 -22.54 -23.14 -4.77
CA LEU A 232 -22.33 -22.97 -6.20
C LEU A 232 -23.22 -23.97 -6.98
N PRO A 233 -23.97 -23.49 -7.97
CA PRO A 233 -24.68 -24.40 -8.88
C PRO A 233 -23.67 -25.19 -9.73
N SER A 234 -24.07 -26.36 -10.20
CA SER A 234 -23.26 -27.22 -11.07
C SER A 234 -22.87 -26.52 -12.39
N VAL A 235 -23.71 -25.60 -12.85
CA VAL A 235 -23.48 -24.77 -14.05
C VAL A 235 -23.77 -23.34 -13.71
N LEU A 236 -22.78 -22.50 -13.88
CA LEU A 236 -22.92 -21.04 -13.82
C LEU A 236 -23.20 -20.46 -15.21
N PRO A 237 -23.86 -19.30 -15.31
CA PRO A 237 -23.94 -18.56 -16.58
C PRO A 237 -22.53 -18.34 -17.19
N LYS A 238 -22.43 -18.33 -18.53
CA LYS A 238 -21.14 -18.20 -19.22
C LYS A 238 -20.38 -16.91 -18.91
N ASP A 239 -21.07 -15.85 -18.54
CA ASP A 239 -20.53 -14.56 -18.15
C ASP A 239 -20.25 -14.45 -16.65
N ALA A 240 -20.61 -15.48 -15.87
CA ALA A 240 -20.41 -15.47 -14.44
C ALA A 240 -18.99 -15.82 -14.05
N LEU A 241 -18.45 -15.10 -13.06
CA LEU A 241 -17.12 -15.30 -12.52
C LEU A 241 -17.19 -15.45 -10.99
N VAL A 242 -16.71 -16.56 -10.43
CA VAL A 242 -16.57 -16.69 -8.97
C VAL A 242 -15.43 -15.77 -8.51
N LEU A 243 -15.75 -14.67 -7.85
CA LEU A 243 -14.79 -13.70 -7.37
C LEU A 243 -14.02 -14.24 -6.18
N SER A 244 -14.76 -14.69 -5.13
CA SER A 244 -14.14 -15.22 -3.92
C SER A 244 -15.02 -16.29 -3.27
N GLN A 245 -14.38 -17.13 -2.45
CA GLN A 245 -15.01 -18.05 -1.51
C GLN A 245 -14.51 -17.70 -0.10
N SER A 246 -15.41 -17.60 0.83
CA SER A 246 -15.13 -17.37 2.25
C SER A 246 -16.06 -18.24 3.10
N TYR A 247 -15.89 -18.18 4.42
CA TYR A 247 -16.77 -18.87 5.36
C TYR A 247 -17.36 -17.87 6.35
N ARG A 248 -18.65 -17.99 6.61
CA ARG A 248 -19.35 -17.20 7.63
C ARG A 248 -20.05 -18.17 8.58
N TYR A 249 -19.62 -18.17 9.85
CA TYR A 249 -20.09 -19.13 10.87
C TYR A 249 -19.98 -20.61 10.43
N GLY A 250 -18.89 -20.95 9.71
CA GLY A 250 -18.66 -22.29 9.21
C GLY A 250 -19.36 -22.65 7.89
N GLU A 251 -20.29 -21.82 7.43
CA GLU A 251 -21.00 -22.00 6.17
C GLU A 251 -20.25 -21.32 5.00
N PRO A 252 -20.12 -21.96 3.84
CA PRO A 252 -19.47 -21.38 2.68
C PRO A 252 -20.28 -20.19 2.13
N VAL A 253 -19.59 -19.15 1.72
CA VAL A 253 -20.15 -17.97 1.08
C VAL A 253 -19.33 -17.68 -0.16
N PHE A 254 -20.00 -17.68 -1.31
CA PHE A 254 -19.40 -17.37 -2.60
C PHE A 254 -19.84 -15.99 -3.05
N ARG A 255 -18.90 -15.16 -3.47
CA ARG A 255 -19.19 -13.91 -4.18
C ARG A 255 -18.98 -14.16 -5.67
N VAL A 256 -19.98 -13.85 -6.47
CA VAL A 256 -20.01 -14.16 -7.91
C VAL A 256 -20.37 -12.89 -8.67
N TYR A 257 -19.57 -12.56 -9.69
CA TYR A 257 -19.96 -11.58 -10.68
C TYR A 257 -20.85 -12.25 -11.72
N ALA A 258 -21.99 -11.64 -12.03
CA ALA A 258 -22.85 -11.99 -13.14
C ALA A 258 -23.70 -10.79 -13.56
N ALA A 259 -23.91 -10.59 -14.86
CA ALA A 259 -24.72 -9.48 -15.37
C ALA A 259 -26.17 -9.57 -14.90
N GLU A 260 -26.69 -10.81 -14.80
CA GLU A 260 -28.02 -11.12 -14.30
C GLU A 260 -27.93 -12.06 -13.09
N ARG A 261 -29.05 -12.28 -12.42
CA ARG A 261 -29.13 -13.16 -11.26
C ARG A 261 -28.71 -14.61 -11.62
N PRO A 262 -27.58 -15.12 -11.11
CA PRO A 262 -27.02 -16.40 -11.58
C PRO A 262 -27.83 -17.64 -11.18
N THR A 263 -28.63 -17.57 -10.11
CA THR A 263 -29.50 -18.65 -9.64
C THR A 263 -30.59 -18.12 -8.69
N ILE A 264 -31.67 -18.86 -8.50
CA ILE A 264 -32.81 -18.47 -7.64
C ILE A 264 -32.39 -18.15 -6.20
N GLY A 265 -31.39 -18.84 -5.65
CA GLY A 265 -30.85 -18.60 -4.29
C GLY A 265 -29.85 -17.45 -4.18
N ALA A 266 -29.49 -16.82 -5.27
CA ALA A 266 -28.53 -15.72 -5.24
C ALA A 266 -29.16 -14.43 -4.68
N VAL A 267 -28.40 -13.75 -3.80
CA VAL A 267 -28.80 -12.47 -3.21
C VAL A 267 -27.86 -11.40 -3.74
N LEU A 268 -28.41 -10.29 -4.22
CA LEU A 268 -27.62 -9.15 -4.66
C LEU A 268 -26.83 -8.59 -3.47
N ALA A 269 -25.54 -8.37 -3.66
CA ALA A 269 -24.63 -7.83 -2.65
C ALA A 269 -24.15 -6.43 -3.03
N THR A 270 -23.79 -5.66 -2.02
CA THR A 270 -23.02 -4.43 -2.24
C THR A 270 -21.64 -4.82 -2.75
N GLU A 271 -21.23 -4.21 -3.82
CA GLU A 271 -19.91 -4.34 -4.42
C GLU A 271 -18.82 -3.75 -3.52
N SER A 272 -17.61 -4.29 -3.58
CA SER A 272 -16.44 -3.84 -2.82
C SER A 272 -15.19 -3.75 -3.69
N LEU A 273 -14.16 -3.08 -3.19
CA LEU A 273 -12.85 -3.06 -3.84
C LEU A 273 -12.26 -4.48 -3.95
N GLN A 274 -12.55 -5.36 -2.99
CA GLN A 274 -12.13 -6.75 -3.04
C GLN A 274 -12.76 -7.50 -4.22
N ASP A 275 -14.04 -7.25 -4.51
CA ASP A 275 -14.71 -7.83 -5.69
C ASP A 275 -14.06 -7.35 -6.97
N LYS A 276 -13.82 -6.04 -7.07
CA LYS A 276 -13.16 -5.43 -8.23
C LYS A 276 -11.75 -5.98 -8.43
N TYR A 277 -10.98 -6.12 -7.36
CA TYR A 277 -9.63 -6.69 -7.40
C TYR A 277 -9.63 -8.12 -7.91
N PHE A 278 -10.49 -8.99 -7.39
CA PHE A 278 -10.59 -10.36 -7.87
C PHE A 278 -11.14 -10.46 -9.30
N PHE A 279 -12.06 -9.58 -9.67
CA PHE A 279 -12.53 -9.49 -11.05
C PHE A 279 -11.38 -9.20 -12.01
N GLU A 280 -10.55 -8.19 -11.74
CA GLU A 280 -9.40 -7.85 -12.58
C GLU A 280 -8.35 -8.98 -12.64
N LEU A 281 -8.08 -9.64 -11.52
CA LEU A 281 -7.12 -10.73 -11.48
C LEU A 281 -7.54 -11.94 -12.31
N LYS A 282 -8.84 -12.25 -12.35
CA LYS A 282 -9.39 -13.46 -13.00
C LYS A 282 -9.78 -13.22 -14.46
N SER A 283 -10.34 -12.06 -14.78
CA SER A 283 -10.71 -11.71 -16.17
C SER A 283 -9.50 -11.75 -17.12
N GLN A 284 -8.30 -11.40 -16.63
CA GLN A 284 -7.07 -11.50 -17.43
C GLN A 284 -6.55 -12.92 -17.62
N ARG A 285 -7.05 -13.92 -16.88
CA ARG A 285 -6.66 -15.33 -17.05
C ARG A 285 -7.49 -16.05 -18.13
N GLY A 286 -8.47 -15.38 -18.72
CA GLY A 286 -9.41 -16.05 -19.64
C GLY A 286 -10.33 -17.06 -18.90
N GLU A 287 -10.45 -16.95 -17.57
CA GLU A 287 -11.33 -17.77 -16.73
C GLU A 287 -12.80 -17.29 -16.77
N LEU A 288 -13.17 -16.52 -17.81
CA LEU A 288 -14.56 -16.38 -18.22
C LEU A 288 -14.94 -17.72 -18.87
N CYS A 289 -15.65 -18.57 -18.08
CA CYS A 289 -16.14 -19.86 -18.54
C CYS A 289 -17.17 -19.71 -19.65
#